data_1d367c887bddd9fff3783f722b40257d
#
_entry.id   1d367c887bddd9fff3783f722b40257d
#
_cell.length_a   1.000
_cell.length_b   1.000
_cell.length_c   1.000
_cell.angle_alpha   90.00
_cell.angle_beta   90.00
_cell.angle_gamma   90.00
#
_symmetry.space_group_name_H-M   'P 1'
#
loop_
_entity.id
_entity.type
_entity.pdbx_description
1 polymer ?
#
loop_
_entity_poly.entity_id
_entity_poly.type
_entity_poly.pdbx_seq_one_letter_code
_entity_poly.pdbx_strand_id
1 'polypeptide(L)'
;RQRQMCIRDRKRRVGYEGNLRNWLLTDVIPRSIQQSGHHLVTTYQLLLTSLSIPYEITSPTISLDPVEIEYAKNIFRVYGIVEHSTVLGINIGAAYGSAKCWPANKFYLLAKKLLENHPLIHLVFFGDQSLSDTVKKICSSLPKRAINLAGLTTLRELAAMISLCDGFLTNDSGPMHIADAVSTPLIAMFGSTCKDRTGPYSGGTIIHKETACSPCFSRTCPIDFRCMEKISVQEVYNACTRILQEKESRDVSLV
;
A
#
# COMPACT_ATOMS: atom_id res chain seq x y z
N ARG A 1 21.32 -1.52 14.01
CA ARG A 1 22.00 -1.63 15.33
C ARG A 1 21.21 -0.90 16.43
N GLN A 2 20.72 0.32 16.23
CA GLN A 2 19.96 1.08 17.25
C GLN A 2 18.70 0.35 17.75
N ARG A 3 17.91 -0.31 16.89
CA ARG A 3 16.73 -1.09 17.30
C ARG A 3 17.07 -2.29 18.20
N GLN A 4 18.23 -2.90 18.03
CA GLN A 4 18.66 -4.03 18.89
C GLN A 4 19.05 -3.56 20.29
N MET A 5 19.64 -2.37 20.43
CA MET A 5 19.99 -1.79 21.75
C MET A 5 18.72 -1.45 22.56
N CYS A 6 17.69 -0.84 21.94
CA CYS A 6 16.44 -0.52 22.62
C CYS A 6 15.65 -1.76 23.11
N ILE A 7 15.88 -2.92 22.51
CA ILE A 7 15.22 -4.18 22.92
C ILE A 7 15.97 -4.81 24.11
N ARG A 8 17.29 -4.72 24.16
CA ARG A 8 18.14 -5.37 25.17
C ARG A 8 17.81 -4.94 26.61
N ASP A 9 17.44 -3.69 26.81
CA ASP A 9 17.22 -3.10 28.14
C ASP A 9 15.79 -3.33 28.69
N ARG A 10 14.94 -4.01 27.92
CA ARG A 10 13.58 -4.34 28.36
C ARG A 10 13.59 -5.57 29.27
N LYS A 11 12.83 -5.50 30.38
CA LYS A 11 12.69 -6.61 31.35
C LYS A 11 12.09 -7.85 30.70
N ARG A 12 11.14 -7.68 29.78
CA ARG A 12 10.48 -8.75 29.06
C ARG A 12 10.59 -8.55 27.53
N ARG A 13 10.98 -9.60 26.84
CA ARG A 13 11.23 -9.60 25.39
C ARG A 13 10.62 -10.86 24.80
N VAL A 14 9.46 -10.68 24.18
CA VAL A 14 8.70 -11.77 23.56
C VAL A 14 8.92 -11.79 22.06
N GLY A 15 9.04 -12.94 21.47
CA GLY A 15 9.19 -13.08 20.03
C GLY A 15 9.19 -14.53 19.56
N TYR A 16 9.01 -14.67 18.26
CA TYR A 16 9.12 -16.00 17.63
C TYR A 16 10.57 -16.44 17.56
N GLU A 17 10.80 -17.75 17.74
CA GLU A 17 12.12 -18.36 17.58
C GLU A 17 12.72 -18.14 16.18
N GLY A 18 14.03 -18.17 16.07
CA GLY A 18 14.78 -18.15 14.81
C GLY A 18 15.69 -16.93 14.63
N ASN A 19 16.44 -16.93 13.52
CA ASN A 19 17.42 -15.89 13.15
C ASN A 19 18.44 -15.57 14.25
N LEU A 20 18.92 -16.57 15.02
CA LEU A 20 19.89 -16.43 16.10
C LEU A 20 19.49 -15.40 17.18
N ARG A 21 18.20 -15.09 17.33
CA ARG A 21 17.71 -14.07 18.28
C ARG A 21 17.15 -14.66 19.58
N ASN A 22 17.04 -15.99 19.69
CA ASN A 22 16.46 -16.65 20.87
C ASN A 22 17.16 -16.24 22.17
N TRP A 23 18.49 -16.03 22.13
CA TRP A 23 19.26 -15.57 23.28
C TRP A 23 18.95 -14.12 23.72
N LEU A 24 18.31 -13.33 22.84
CA LEU A 24 17.85 -11.97 23.17
C LEU A 24 16.43 -11.95 23.77
N LEU A 25 15.68 -13.04 23.63
CA LEU A 25 14.30 -13.13 24.07
C LEU A 25 14.22 -13.71 25.48
N THR A 26 13.28 -13.21 26.29
CA THR A 26 12.93 -13.81 27.58
C THR A 26 11.84 -14.86 27.42
N ASP A 27 10.95 -14.67 26.45
CA ASP A 27 9.84 -15.56 26.12
C ASP A 27 9.92 -15.90 24.62
N VAL A 28 10.33 -17.12 24.33
CA VAL A 28 10.46 -17.63 22.95
C VAL A 28 9.20 -18.36 22.56
N ILE A 29 8.56 -17.92 21.46
CA ILE A 29 7.36 -18.59 20.92
C ILE A 29 7.77 -19.48 19.74
N PRO A 30 7.30 -20.74 19.71
CA PRO A 30 7.64 -21.67 18.64
C PRO A 30 7.28 -21.14 17.25
N ARG A 31 8.17 -21.34 16.29
CA ARG A 31 7.99 -20.90 14.90
C ARG A 31 6.84 -21.61 14.19
N SER A 32 6.44 -22.79 14.67
CA SER A 32 5.28 -23.52 14.15
C SER A 32 4.00 -22.69 14.17
N ILE A 33 3.83 -21.81 15.14
CA ILE A 33 2.69 -20.87 15.21
C ILE A 33 2.78 -19.82 14.08
N GLN A 34 3.98 -19.37 13.71
CA GLN A 34 4.21 -18.43 12.62
C GLN A 34 4.00 -19.08 11.24
N GLN A 35 4.22 -20.38 11.11
CA GLN A 35 4.12 -21.13 9.84
C GLN A 35 2.69 -21.53 9.47
N SER A 36 1.71 -21.29 10.32
CA SER A 36 0.32 -21.74 10.16
C SER A 36 -0.47 -20.99 9.05
N GLY A 37 0.19 -20.25 8.15
CA GLY A 37 -0.48 -19.58 7.01
C GLY A 37 -1.24 -18.32 7.37
N HIS A 38 -1.18 -17.85 8.63
CA HIS A 38 -1.89 -16.66 9.06
C HIS A 38 -1.30 -15.37 8.47
N HIS A 39 -2.17 -14.38 8.28
CA HIS A 39 -1.76 -13.03 7.97
C HIS A 39 -0.81 -12.47 9.06
N LEU A 40 0.13 -11.60 8.69
CA LEU A 40 1.12 -11.06 9.63
C LEU A 40 0.48 -10.30 10.81
N VAL A 41 -0.64 -9.61 10.62
CA VAL A 41 -1.40 -8.96 11.71
C VAL A 41 -1.76 -9.99 12.77
N THR A 42 -2.42 -11.08 12.37
CA THR A 42 -2.79 -12.18 13.28
C THR A 42 -1.55 -12.82 13.91
N THR A 43 -0.48 -13.02 13.14
CA THR A 43 0.79 -13.54 13.65
C THR A 43 1.36 -12.65 14.76
N TYR A 44 1.29 -11.32 14.63
CA TYR A 44 1.74 -10.41 15.69
C TYR A 44 0.80 -10.37 16.89
N GLN A 45 -0.51 -10.45 16.68
CA GLN A 45 -1.50 -10.52 17.76
C GLN A 45 -1.32 -11.79 18.61
N LEU A 46 -0.98 -12.92 18.01
CA LEU A 46 -0.69 -14.16 18.71
C LEU A 46 0.48 -14.05 19.73
N LEU A 47 1.35 -13.05 19.60
CA LEU A 47 2.37 -12.76 20.62
C LEU A 47 1.74 -12.36 21.98
N LEU A 48 0.54 -11.78 21.98
CA LEU A 48 -0.14 -11.35 23.19
C LEU A 48 -0.61 -12.53 24.05
N THR A 49 -0.90 -13.69 23.43
CA THR A 49 -1.29 -14.91 24.17
C THR A 49 -0.21 -15.36 25.13
N SER A 50 1.07 -15.26 24.75
CA SER A 50 2.18 -15.62 25.63
C SER A 50 2.34 -14.69 26.83
N LEU A 51 1.72 -13.51 26.77
CA LEU A 51 1.69 -12.52 27.85
C LEU A 51 0.42 -12.62 28.68
N SER A 52 -0.49 -13.56 28.36
CA SER A 52 -1.84 -13.65 28.96
C SER A 52 -2.64 -12.34 28.83
N ILE A 53 -2.38 -11.58 27.75
CA ILE A 53 -3.10 -10.36 27.43
C ILE A 53 -4.26 -10.75 26.51
N PRO A 54 -5.52 -10.50 26.91
CA PRO A 54 -6.65 -10.69 26.04
C PRO A 54 -6.54 -9.72 24.85
N TYR A 55 -6.88 -10.18 23.65
CA TYR A 55 -6.92 -9.35 22.46
C TYR A 55 -8.10 -9.73 21.58
N GLU A 56 -8.60 -8.75 20.86
CA GLU A 56 -9.60 -8.96 19.82
C GLU A 56 -8.91 -8.87 18.45
N ILE A 57 -9.39 -9.66 17.50
CA ILE A 57 -8.93 -9.58 16.12
C ILE A 57 -9.59 -8.36 15.48
N THR A 58 -8.87 -7.24 15.47
CA THR A 58 -9.33 -5.99 14.87
C THR A 58 -8.47 -5.60 13.69
N SER A 59 -9.08 -4.94 12.71
CA SER A 59 -8.34 -4.34 11.60
C SER A 59 -7.45 -3.20 12.08
N PRO A 60 -6.22 -3.09 11.56
CA PRO A 60 -5.38 -1.93 11.81
C PRO A 60 -6.08 -0.63 11.37
N THR A 61 -6.06 0.39 12.21
CA THR A 61 -6.65 1.71 11.91
C THR A 61 -5.66 2.82 12.19
N ILE A 62 -5.78 3.92 11.43
CA ILE A 62 -5.04 5.16 11.65
C ILE A 62 -6.06 6.27 11.91
N SER A 63 -6.06 6.81 13.12
CA SER A 63 -6.79 8.04 13.41
C SER A 63 -6.05 9.25 12.84
N LEU A 64 -6.76 10.07 12.10
CA LEU A 64 -6.29 11.32 11.53
C LEU A 64 -6.93 12.49 12.27
N ASP A 65 -6.11 13.51 12.58
CA ASP A 65 -6.60 14.74 13.17
C ASP A 65 -7.34 15.58 12.11
N PRO A 66 -8.44 16.28 12.46
CA PRO A 66 -9.09 17.22 11.53
C PRO A 66 -8.14 18.24 10.90
N VAL A 67 -7.09 18.67 11.62
CA VAL A 67 -6.08 19.60 11.09
C VAL A 67 -5.26 18.93 9.98
N GLU A 68 -4.92 17.64 10.09
CA GLU A 68 -4.21 16.90 9.06
C GLU A 68 -5.06 16.72 7.79
N ILE A 69 -6.35 16.45 7.96
CA ILE A 69 -7.30 16.36 6.84
C ILE A 69 -7.45 17.70 6.14
N GLU A 70 -7.61 18.79 6.89
CA GLU A 70 -7.73 20.12 6.29
C GLU A 70 -6.43 20.56 5.58
N TYR A 71 -5.28 20.24 6.14
CA TYR A 71 -4.00 20.44 5.47
C TYR A 71 -3.94 19.69 4.13
N ALA A 72 -4.31 18.40 4.11
CA ALA A 72 -4.34 17.58 2.90
C ALA A 72 -5.31 18.15 1.84
N LYS A 73 -6.50 18.62 2.25
CA LYS A 73 -7.46 19.31 1.38
C LYS A 73 -6.86 20.58 0.77
N ASN A 74 -6.14 21.36 1.58
CA ASN A 74 -5.50 22.59 1.10
C ASN A 74 -4.42 22.31 0.04
N ILE A 75 -3.62 21.26 0.24
CA ILE A 75 -2.66 20.81 -0.78
C ILE A 75 -3.40 20.39 -2.05
N PHE A 76 -4.46 19.59 -1.95
CA PHE A 76 -5.25 19.18 -3.10
C PHE A 76 -5.84 20.37 -3.87
N ARG A 77 -6.35 21.41 -3.18
CA ARG A 77 -6.86 22.63 -3.79
C ARG A 77 -5.79 23.38 -4.60
N VAL A 78 -4.53 23.41 -4.14
CA VAL A 78 -3.40 24.01 -4.89
C VAL A 78 -3.22 23.32 -6.25
N TYR A 79 -3.51 22.04 -6.35
CA TYR A 79 -3.46 21.27 -7.59
C TYR A 79 -4.78 21.23 -8.37
N GLY A 80 -5.77 22.02 -7.97
CA GLY A 80 -7.07 22.11 -8.64
C GLY A 80 -8.05 20.98 -8.31
N ILE A 81 -7.76 20.18 -7.28
CA ILE A 81 -8.68 19.16 -6.76
C ILE A 81 -9.64 19.86 -5.80
N VAL A 82 -10.93 19.85 -6.15
CA VAL A 82 -12.02 20.44 -5.36
C VAL A 82 -12.93 19.35 -4.79
N GLU A 83 -13.89 19.73 -3.96
CA GLU A 83 -14.69 18.82 -3.14
C GLU A 83 -15.38 17.66 -3.91
N HIS A 84 -15.80 17.92 -5.15
CA HIS A 84 -16.44 16.89 -5.99
C HIS A 84 -15.51 16.26 -7.03
N SER A 85 -14.21 16.52 -6.94
CA SER A 85 -13.25 15.88 -7.83
C SER A 85 -13.15 14.39 -7.54
N THR A 86 -13.01 13.60 -8.59
CA THR A 86 -12.68 12.18 -8.45
C THR A 86 -11.16 12.02 -8.39
N VAL A 87 -10.65 11.41 -7.33
CA VAL A 87 -9.22 11.29 -7.05
C VAL A 87 -8.80 9.84 -6.95
N LEU A 88 -7.87 9.41 -7.80
CA LEU A 88 -7.19 8.13 -7.68
C LEU A 88 -5.74 8.36 -7.22
N GLY A 89 -5.42 7.90 -6.02
CA GLY A 89 -4.04 7.86 -5.52
C GLY A 89 -3.27 6.69 -6.14
N ILE A 90 -2.02 6.92 -6.52
CA ILE A 90 -1.16 5.89 -7.16
C ILE A 90 0.21 5.88 -6.49
N ASN A 91 0.62 4.73 -5.93
CA ASN A 91 1.98 4.52 -5.45
C ASN A 91 2.73 3.53 -6.35
N ILE A 92 3.77 4.01 -7.02
CA ILE A 92 4.52 3.21 -7.99
C ILE A 92 5.68 2.41 -7.37
N GLY A 93 6.01 2.66 -6.12
CA GLY A 93 7.20 2.11 -5.46
C GLY A 93 6.93 0.97 -4.50
N ALA A 94 8.03 0.36 -4.05
CA ALA A 94 8.06 -0.57 -2.93
C ALA A 94 9.44 -0.56 -2.29
N ALA A 95 9.53 -0.13 -1.02
CA ALA A 95 10.80 -0.03 -0.28
C ALA A 95 11.53 -1.38 -0.10
N TYR A 96 10.83 -2.50 -0.20
CA TYR A 96 11.41 -3.83 -0.11
C TYR A 96 12.37 -4.11 -1.28
N GLY A 97 12.03 -3.67 -2.48
CA GLY A 97 12.84 -3.85 -3.68
C GLY A 97 12.03 -3.87 -4.98
N SER A 98 12.75 -3.75 -6.10
CA SER A 98 12.16 -3.63 -7.45
C SER A 98 11.34 -4.85 -7.88
N ALA A 99 11.59 -6.03 -7.30
CA ALA A 99 10.81 -7.24 -7.61
C ALA A 99 9.33 -7.16 -7.26
N LYS A 100 8.92 -6.16 -6.45
CA LYS A 100 7.52 -5.88 -6.11
C LYS A 100 6.89 -4.80 -7.00
N CYS A 101 7.67 -4.10 -7.82
CA CYS A 101 7.19 -2.94 -8.55
C CYS A 101 6.62 -3.34 -9.93
N TRP A 102 5.40 -2.90 -10.19
CA TRP A 102 4.86 -2.96 -11.54
C TRP A 102 5.64 -2.01 -12.44
N PRO A 103 5.87 -2.33 -13.74
CA PRO A 103 6.71 -1.51 -14.62
C PRO A 103 6.21 -0.07 -14.78
N ALA A 104 7.13 0.89 -14.72
CA ALA A 104 6.80 2.32 -14.78
C ALA A 104 6.09 2.73 -16.08
N ASN A 105 6.47 2.11 -17.22
CA ASN A 105 5.79 2.32 -18.49
C ASN A 105 4.32 1.89 -18.47
N LYS A 106 3.98 0.86 -17.72
CA LYS A 106 2.58 0.40 -17.55
C LYS A 106 1.78 1.35 -16.68
N PHE A 107 2.39 1.96 -15.64
CA PHE A 107 1.75 3.05 -14.89
C PHE A 107 1.45 4.24 -15.79
N TYR A 108 2.39 4.61 -16.68
CA TYR A 108 2.16 5.67 -17.67
C TYR A 108 0.98 5.35 -18.60
N LEU A 109 0.96 4.14 -19.18
CA LEU A 109 -0.11 3.72 -20.08
C LEU A 109 -1.47 3.67 -19.39
N LEU A 110 -1.50 3.20 -18.14
CA LEU A 110 -2.70 3.21 -17.30
C LEU A 110 -3.20 4.64 -17.06
N ALA A 111 -2.30 5.52 -16.62
CA ALA A 111 -2.61 6.91 -16.32
C ALA A 111 -3.16 7.63 -17.55
N LYS A 112 -2.50 7.46 -18.71
CA LYS A 112 -2.97 8.00 -19.98
C LYS A 112 -4.40 7.53 -20.27
N LYS A 113 -4.65 6.22 -20.21
CA LYS A 113 -5.96 5.64 -20.47
C LYS A 113 -7.05 6.12 -19.51
N LEU A 114 -6.75 6.25 -18.20
CA LEU A 114 -7.68 6.78 -17.20
C LEU A 114 -8.03 8.24 -17.49
N LEU A 115 -7.04 9.10 -17.79
CA LEU A 115 -7.24 10.51 -18.07
C LEU A 115 -8.00 10.76 -19.38
N GLU A 116 -7.85 9.89 -20.38
CA GLU A 116 -8.59 9.95 -21.65
C GLU A 116 -10.07 9.56 -21.49
N ASN A 117 -10.35 8.54 -20.66
CA ASN A 117 -11.71 8.01 -20.53
C ASN A 117 -12.51 8.60 -19.37
N HIS A 118 -11.85 9.26 -18.41
CA HIS A 118 -12.48 9.90 -17.25
C HIS A 118 -12.07 11.40 -17.17
N PRO A 119 -12.82 12.29 -17.83
CA PRO A 119 -12.43 13.72 -17.94
C PRO A 119 -12.30 14.46 -16.62
N LEU A 120 -12.95 13.99 -15.55
CA LEU A 120 -12.97 14.66 -14.23
C LEU A 120 -11.99 14.02 -13.22
N ILE A 121 -11.28 12.95 -13.61
CA ILE A 121 -10.36 12.27 -12.67
C ILE A 121 -9.07 13.06 -12.48
N HIS A 122 -8.61 13.11 -11.26
CA HIS A 122 -7.25 13.50 -10.87
C HIS A 122 -6.46 12.28 -10.46
N LEU A 123 -5.24 12.15 -10.96
CA LEU A 123 -4.32 11.07 -10.58
C LEU A 123 -3.22 11.67 -9.72
N VAL A 124 -3.13 11.25 -8.48
CA VAL A 124 -2.12 11.74 -7.53
C VAL A 124 -1.08 10.65 -7.29
N PHE A 125 0.13 10.89 -7.78
CA PHE A 125 1.25 9.96 -7.64
C PHE A 125 2.01 10.22 -6.35
N PHE A 126 2.12 9.19 -5.53
CA PHE A 126 2.88 9.16 -4.28
C PHE A 126 4.13 8.28 -4.43
N GLY A 127 5.07 8.47 -3.54
CA GLY A 127 6.30 7.70 -3.44
C GLY A 127 7.32 8.40 -2.55
N ASP A 128 8.44 7.75 -2.28
CA ASP A 128 9.56 8.40 -1.62
C ASP A 128 10.37 9.28 -2.59
N GLN A 129 11.34 10.03 -2.06
CA GLN A 129 12.17 10.94 -2.85
C GLN A 129 12.91 10.25 -4.00
N SER A 130 13.27 8.98 -3.87
CA SER A 130 13.98 8.23 -4.93
C SER A 130 13.12 7.99 -6.16
N LEU A 131 11.81 8.06 -6.04
CA LEU A 131 10.83 7.86 -7.11
C LEU A 131 10.43 9.17 -7.80
N SER A 132 10.80 10.33 -7.25
CA SER A 132 10.38 11.65 -7.74
C SER A 132 10.68 11.83 -9.24
N ASP A 133 11.88 11.47 -9.71
CA ASP A 133 12.25 11.59 -11.12
C ASP A 133 11.46 10.60 -12.02
N THR A 134 11.18 9.40 -11.53
CA THR A 134 10.38 8.43 -12.28
C THR A 134 8.95 8.90 -12.43
N VAL A 135 8.33 9.40 -11.34
CA VAL A 135 6.99 9.97 -11.38
C VAL A 135 6.96 11.23 -12.25
N LYS A 136 7.97 12.09 -12.16
CA LYS A 136 8.09 13.28 -13.03
C LYS A 136 8.09 12.90 -14.51
N LYS A 137 8.83 11.84 -14.90
CA LYS A 137 8.82 11.33 -16.28
C LYS A 137 7.43 10.81 -16.69
N ILE A 138 6.72 10.12 -15.80
CA ILE A 138 5.35 9.67 -16.07
C ILE A 138 4.42 10.86 -16.30
N CYS A 139 4.44 11.85 -15.42
CA CYS A 139 3.53 12.99 -15.47
C CYS A 139 3.83 13.97 -16.58
N SER A 140 5.09 14.11 -17.04
CA SER A 140 5.53 15.14 -17.98
C SER A 140 4.80 15.12 -19.33
N SER A 141 4.30 13.96 -19.75
CA SER A 141 3.57 13.77 -21.02
C SER A 141 2.06 13.60 -20.81
N LEU A 142 1.56 13.85 -19.60
CA LEU A 142 0.16 13.71 -19.25
C LEU A 142 -0.47 15.09 -18.94
N PRO A 143 -1.80 15.23 -19.00
CA PRO A 143 -2.49 16.44 -18.58
C PRO A 143 -2.15 16.83 -17.12
N LYS A 144 -2.32 18.13 -16.78
CA LYS A 144 -2.05 18.66 -15.42
C LYS A 144 -2.81 17.97 -14.29
N ARG A 145 -3.82 17.18 -14.63
CA ARG A 145 -4.55 16.31 -13.68
C ARG A 145 -3.76 15.06 -13.21
N ALA A 146 -2.59 14.81 -13.81
CA ALA A 146 -1.59 13.89 -13.29
C ALA A 146 -0.60 14.65 -12.41
N ILE A 147 -0.72 14.48 -11.11
CA ILE A 147 -0.04 15.28 -10.08
C ILE A 147 1.07 14.44 -9.45
N ASN A 148 2.28 15.02 -9.38
CA ASN A 148 3.42 14.37 -8.74
C ASN A 148 3.60 14.89 -7.31
N LEU A 149 3.35 14.06 -6.31
CA LEU A 149 3.64 14.30 -4.90
C LEU A 149 4.72 13.35 -4.33
N ALA A 150 5.45 12.64 -5.20
CA ALA A 150 6.52 11.74 -4.75
C ALA A 150 7.66 12.54 -4.08
N GLY A 151 8.00 12.17 -2.85
CA GLY A 151 9.00 12.84 -2.03
C GLY A 151 8.54 14.13 -1.35
N LEU A 152 7.26 14.51 -1.51
CA LEU A 152 6.73 15.77 -0.99
C LEU A 152 5.83 15.60 0.24
N THR A 153 5.71 14.40 0.79
CA THR A 153 4.84 14.12 1.93
C THR A 153 5.59 13.46 3.07
N THR A 154 5.28 13.85 4.28
CA THR A 154 5.55 13.05 5.48
C THR A 154 4.61 11.86 5.54
N LEU A 155 4.83 10.93 6.46
CA LEU A 155 3.99 9.73 6.60
C LEU A 155 2.56 10.09 7.04
N ARG A 156 2.39 11.11 7.89
CA ARG A 156 1.07 11.57 8.35
C ARG A 156 0.30 12.29 7.25
N GLU A 157 0.96 13.15 6.50
CA GLU A 157 0.40 13.83 5.33
C GLU A 157 -0.01 12.83 4.25
N LEU A 158 0.82 11.81 3.99
CA LEU A 158 0.49 10.72 3.07
C LEU A 158 -0.80 10.01 3.50
N ALA A 159 -0.94 9.67 4.78
CA ALA A 159 -2.14 9.02 5.30
C ALA A 159 -3.39 9.91 5.15
N ALA A 160 -3.28 11.20 5.46
CA ALA A 160 -4.36 12.16 5.28
C ALA A 160 -4.75 12.35 3.81
N MET A 161 -3.77 12.41 2.90
CA MET A 161 -4.06 12.52 1.46
C MET A 161 -4.66 11.24 0.89
N ILE A 162 -4.19 10.06 1.32
CA ILE A 162 -4.78 8.78 0.90
C ILE A 162 -6.24 8.68 1.35
N SER A 163 -6.58 9.13 2.57
CA SER A 163 -7.96 9.10 3.07
C SER A 163 -8.93 9.98 2.28
N LEU A 164 -8.42 10.95 1.53
CA LEU A 164 -9.20 11.81 0.65
C LEU A 164 -9.30 11.27 -0.79
N CYS A 165 -8.63 10.18 -1.11
CA CYS A 165 -8.73 9.53 -2.41
C CYS A 165 -9.97 8.63 -2.48
N ASP A 166 -10.63 8.60 -3.63
CA ASP A 166 -11.76 7.70 -3.91
C ASP A 166 -11.31 6.26 -4.17
N GLY A 167 -10.04 6.10 -4.50
CA GLY A 167 -9.37 4.81 -4.63
C GLY A 167 -7.86 4.95 -4.55
N PHE A 168 -7.19 3.86 -4.24
CA PHE A 168 -5.74 3.84 -4.13
C PHE A 168 -5.14 2.62 -4.84
N LEU A 169 -4.30 2.87 -5.84
CA LEU A 169 -3.57 1.83 -6.58
C LEU A 169 -2.13 1.74 -6.08
N THR A 170 -1.68 0.54 -5.74
CA THR A 170 -0.33 0.37 -5.18
C THR A 170 0.25 -1.00 -5.49
N ASN A 171 1.58 -1.10 -5.42
CA ASN A 171 2.27 -2.37 -5.25
C ASN A 171 2.14 -2.86 -3.80
N ASP A 172 2.53 -4.11 -3.50
CA ASP A 172 2.72 -4.60 -2.12
C ASP A 172 3.79 -3.76 -1.39
N SER A 173 3.34 -2.76 -0.65
CA SER A 173 4.19 -1.73 -0.04
C SER A 173 3.57 -1.11 1.21
N GLY A 174 4.34 -0.29 1.94
CA GLY A 174 3.84 0.42 3.13
C GLY A 174 2.57 1.23 2.89
N PRO A 175 2.48 2.06 1.84
CA PRO A 175 1.28 2.82 1.49
C PRO A 175 0.01 1.97 1.29
N MET A 176 0.12 0.70 0.89
CA MET A 176 -1.01 -0.24 0.84
C MET A 176 -1.65 -0.41 2.22
N HIS A 177 -0.82 -0.64 3.24
CA HIS A 177 -1.32 -0.81 4.61
C HIS A 177 -1.86 0.50 5.20
N ILE A 178 -1.34 1.64 4.77
CA ILE A 178 -1.90 2.95 5.14
C ILE A 178 -3.29 3.11 4.55
N ALA A 179 -3.47 2.83 3.25
CA ALA A 179 -4.76 2.92 2.58
C ALA A 179 -5.81 2.01 3.23
N ASP A 180 -5.42 0.77 3.57
CA ASP A 180 -6.24 -0.17 4.32
C ASP A 180 -6.66 0.40 5.70
N ALA A 181 -5.68 0.96 6.43
CA ALA A 181 -5.88 1.48 7.79
C ALA A 181 -6.68 2.80 7.85
N VAL A 182 -6.77 3.56 6.75
CA VAL A 182 -7.63 4.74 6.62
C VAL A 182 -8.92 4.45 5.84
N SER A 183 -9.19 3.16 5.55
CA SER A 183 -10.38 2.66 4.87
C SER A 183 -10.59 3.21 3.45
N THR A 184 -9.53 3.56 2.74
CA THR A 184 -9.60 3.95 1.33
C THR A 184 -9.73 2.70 0.46
N PRO A 185 -10.70 2.63 -0.48
CA PRO A 185 -10.83 1.53 -1.43
C PRO A 185 -9.51 1.32 -2.18
N LEU A 186 -8.98 0.09 -2.18
CA LEU A 186 -7.63 -0.11 -2.68
C LEU A 186 -7.50 -1.27 -3.68
N ILE A 187 -6.55 -1.11 -4.59
CA ILE A 187 -6.08 -2.11 -5.55
C ILE A 187 -4.60 -2.36 -5.26
N ALA A 188 -4.26 -3.59 -4.91
CA ALA A 188 -2.89 -3.98 -4.62
C ALA A 188 -2.36 -5.00 -5.62
N MET A 189 -1.20 -4.73 -6.20
CA MET A 189 -0.53 -5.61 -7.14
C MET A 189 0.53 -6.45 -6.42
N PHE A 190 0.46 -7.76 -6.59
CA PHE A 190 1.37 -8.72 -5.97
C PHE A 190 2.14 -9.52 -7.01
N GLY A 191 3.41 -9.75 -6.73
CA GLY A 191 4.30 -10.55 -7.57
C GLY A 191 5.21 -11.45 -6.74
N SER A 192 6.33 -10.94 -6.25
CA SER A 192 7.37 -11.72 -5.56
C SER A 192 7.02 -12.15 -4.13
N THR A 193 5.90 -11.71 -3.57
CA THR A 193 5.50 -11.92 -2.17
C THR A 193 4.15 -12.63 -2.05
N CYS A 194 3.83 -13.10 -0.86
CA CYS A 194 2.62 -13.85 -0.58
C CYS A 194 1.48 -12.90 -0.18
N LYS A 195 0.47 -12.76 -1.03
CA LYS A 195 -0.71 -11.92 -0.81
C LYS A 195 -1.49 -12.28 0.46
N ASP A 196 -1.55 -13.57 0.80
CA ASP A 196 -2.30 -14.05 1.96
C ASP A 196 -1.62 -13.71 3.30
N ARG A 197 -0.30 -13.44 3.26
CA ARG A 197 0.48 -13.04 4.45
C ARG A 197 0.57 -11.54 4.66
N THR A 198 0.66 -10.77 3.58
CA THR A 198 0.96 -9.34 3.62
C THR A 198 -0.03 -8.49 2.83
N GLY A 199 -1.13 -9.06 2.37
CA GLY A 199 -2.17 -8.32 1.67
C GLY A 199 -2.88 -7.30 2.57
N PRO A 200 -3.82 -6.53 2.02
CA PRO A 200 -4.69 -5.68 2.81
C PRO A 200 -5.47 -6.54 3.82
N TYR A 201 -5.49 -6.15 5.07
CA TYR A 201 -6.10 -6.94 6.13
C TYR A 201 -7.62 -6.79 6.18
N SER A 202 -8.12 -5.58 5.93
CA SER A 202 -9.57 -5.28 5.94
C SER A 202 -10.23 -5.61 4.61
N GLY A 203 -9.46 -5.88 3.56
CA GLY A 203 -9.93 -6.20 2.23
C GLY A 203 -9.42 -5.25 1.14
N GLY A 204 -9.81 -5.52 -0.10
CA GLY A 204 -9.38 -4.76 -1.29
C GLY A 204 -9.25 -5.66 -2.50
N THR A 205 -9.08 -5.06 -3.67
CA THR A 205 -8.84 -5.80 -4.91
C THR A 205 -7.37 -6.18 -5.01
N ILE A 206 -7.08 -7.48 -5.00
CA ILE A 206 -5.71 -7.98 -5.18
C ILE A 206 -5.55 -8.48 -6.62
N ILE A 207 -4.58 -7.92 -7.35
CA ILE A 207 -4.18 -8.37 -8.67
C ILE A 207 -2.88 -9.16 -8.53
N HIS A 208 -2.94 -10.44 -8.82
CA HIS A 208 -1.80 -11.37 -8.75
C HIS A 208 -1.82 -12.33 -9.94
N LYS A 209 -0.63 -12.63 -10.47
CA LYS A 209 -0.48 -13.63 -11.54
C LYS A 209 0.38 -14.79 -11.03
N GLU A 210 -0.22 -15.96 -11.05
CA GLU A 210 0.52 -17.17 -10.72
C GLU A 210 1.66 -17.41 -11.71
N THR A 211 2.83 -17.66 -11.14
CA THR A 211 4.04 -18.04 -11.90
C THR A 211 4.80 -19.07 -11.08
N ALA A 212 5.53 -19.96 -11.75
CA ALA A 212 6.26 -21.04 -11.09
C ALA A 212 7.27 -20.56 -10.02
N CYS A 213 7.71 -19.30 -10.09
CA CYS A 213 8.67 -18.72 -9.14
C CYS A 213 8.00 -17.84 -8.06
N SER A 214 6.69 -17.60 -8.11
CA SER A 214 5.99 -16.76 -7.12
C SER A 214 5.27 -17.61 -6.07
N PRO A 215 5.40 -17.26 -4.76
CA PRO A 215 6.21 -16.18 -4.18
C PRO A 215 7.70 -16.55 -4.00
N CYS A 216 8.61 -15.77 -4.53
CA CYS A 216 10.06 -15.99 -4.40
C CYS A 216 10.73 -15.19 -3.28
N PHE A 217 10.07 -14.16 -2.74
CA PHE A 217 10.57 -13.23 -1.73
C PHE A 217 11.88 -12.53 -2.08
N SER A 218 12.23 -12.48 -3.37
CA SER A 218 13.41 -11.76 -3.85
C SER A 218 13.19 -10.26 -3.81
N ARG A 219 14.24 -9.50 -3.48
CA ARG A 219 14.22 -8.02 -3.52
C ARG A 219 14.38 -7.49 -4.94
N THR A 220 15.20 -8.17 -5.73
CA THR A 220 15.42 -7.91 -7.15
C THR A 220 15.13 -9.18 -7.92
N CYS A 221 14.40 -9.08 -9.00
CA CYS A 221 14.10 -10.24 -9.82
C CYS A 221 15.35 -10.69 -10.60
N PRO A 222 15.81 -11.95 -10.47
CA PRO A 222 16.98 -12.45 -11.17
C PRO A 222 16.65 -12.93 -12.60
N ILE A 223 15.39 -12.87 -13.03
CA ILE A 223 14.93 -13.38 -14.32
C ILE A 223 14.33 -12.22 -15.15
N ASP A 224 13.01 -12.19 -15.31
CA ASP A 224 12.32 -11.35 -16.29
C ASP A 224 11.08 -10.62 -15.75
N PHE A 225 10.93 -10.54 -14.44
CA PHE A 225 9.76 -9.89 -13.77
C PHE A 225 8.40 -10.46 -14.19
N ARG A 226 8.34 -11.68 -14.72
CA ARG A 226 7.14 -12.27 -15.33
C ARG A 226 5.87 -12.18 -14.45
N CYS A 227 5.97 -12.25 -13.13
CA CYS A 227 4.83 -12.12 -12.24
C CYS A 227 4.21 -10.72 -12.30
N MET A 228 5.01 -9.67 -12.38
CA MET A 228 4.55 -8.28 -12.53
C MET A 228 4.28 -7.93 -14.01
N GLU A 229 5.07 -8.47 -14.93
CA GLU A 229 4.87 -8.27 -16.38
C GLU A 229 3.56 -8.88 -16.90
N LYS A 230 3.10 -10.00 -16.33
CA LYS A 230 1.81 -10.63 -16.70
C LYS A 230 0.59 -9.82 -16.24
N ILE A 231 0.74 -8.90 -15.29
CA ILE A 231 -0.33 -7.97 -14.91
C ILE A 231 -0.50 -6.97 -16.06
N SER A 232 -1.64 -7.04 -16.75
CA SER A 232 -1.91 -6.18 -17.90
C SER A 232 -2.46 -4.80 -17.47
N VAL A 233 -2.19 -3.78 -18.29
CA VAL A 233 -2.76 -2.44 -18.10
C VAL A 233 -4.30 -2.48 -18.13
N GLN A 234 -4.89 -3.33 -19.00
CA GLN A 234 -6.34 -3.45 -19.09
C GLN A 234 -6.97 -4.00 -17.81
N GLU A 235 -6.34 -4.97 -17.18
CA GLU A 235 -6.83 -5.57 -15.94
C GLU A 235 -6.82 -4.55 -14.79
N VAL A 236 -5.71 -3.79 -14.65
CA VAL A 236 -5.60 -2.73 -13.64
C VAL A 236 -6.57 -1.59 -13.93
N TYR A 237 -6.73 -1.20 -15.19
CA TYR A 237 -7.72 -0.22 -15.64
C TYR A 237 -9.14 -0.62 -15.22
N ASN A 238 -9.54 -1.86 -15.51
CA ASN A 238 -10.88 -2.35 -15.15
C ASN A 238 -11.10 -2.35 -13.63
N ALA A 239 -10.08 -2.68 -12.84
CA ALA A 239 -10.14 -2.61 -11.38
C ALA A 239 -10.31 -1.16 -10.89
N CYS A 240 -9.54 -0.21 -11.44
CA CYS A 240 -9.68 1.21 -11.12
C CYS A 240 -11.07 1.73 -11.46
N THR A 241 -11.55 1.46 -12.67
CA THR A 241 -12.88 1.91 -13.12
C THR A 241 -14.00 1.37 -12.22
N ARG A 242 -13.91 0.13 -11.77
CA ARG A 242 -14.90 -0.46 -10.85
C ARG A 242 -14.98 0.31 -9.53
N ILE A 243 -13.85 0.60 -8.90
CA ILE A 243 -13.81 1.37 -7.64
C ILE A 243 -14.43 2.76 -7.83
N LEU A 244 -14.14 3.42 -8.95
CA LEU A 244 -14.67 4.75 -9.25
C LEU A 244 -16.20 4.72 -9.48
N GLN A 245 -16.73 3.69 -10.16
CA GLN A 245 -18.16 3.51 -10.37
C GLN A 245 -18.92 3.21 -9.07
N GLU A 246 -18.31 2.43 -8.17
CA GLU A 246 -18.90 2.15 -6.85
C GLU A 246 -19.02 3.42 -5.99
N LYS A 247 -18.12 4.41 -6.18
CA LYS A 247 -18.25 5.74 -5.56
C LYS A 247 -19.46 6.48 -6.14
N GLU A 248 -19.55 6.62 -7.45
CA GLU A 248 -20.66 7.33 -8.12
C GLU A 248 -22.01 6.78 -7.66
N SER A 249 -22.12 5.45 -7.54
CA SER A 249 -23.36 4.80 -7.07
C SER A 249 -23.68 5.12 -5.61
N ARG A 250 -22.68 5.28 -4.75
CA ARG A 250 -22.87 5.67 -3.34
C ARG A 250 -23.30 7.13 -3.22
N ASP A 251 -22.67 8.02 -3.98
CA ASP A 251 -23.01 9.45 -3.96
C ASP A 251 -24.45 9.70 -4.44
N VAL A 252 -24.94 8.95 -5.45
CA VAL A 252 -26.33 9.02 -5.94
C VAL A 252 -27.33 8.49 -4.90
N SER A 253 -26.96 7.52 -4.07
CA SER A 253 -27.85 6.96 -3.03
C SER A 253 -28.00 7.83 -1.78
N LEU A 254 -27.22 8.88 -1.63
CA LEU A 254 -27.22 9.81 -0.50
C LEU A 254 -27.98 11.12 -0.81
N VAL A 255 -28.46 11.30 -2.03
CA VAL A 255 -29.30 12.40 -2.50
C VAL A 255 -30.76 11.97 -2.59
#